data_796e7dbd46a69326dc0ab41e658b0ff0
#
_entry.id   796e7dbd46a69326dc0ab41e658b0ff0
#
_cell.length_a   1.000
_cell.length_b   1.000
_cell.length_c   1.000
_cell.angle_alpha   90.00
_cell.angle_beta   90.00
_cell.angle_gamma   90.00
#
_symmetry.space_group_name_H-M   'P 1'
#
loop_
_entity.id
_entity.type
_entity.pdbx_description
1 polymer ?
#
loop_
_entity_poly.entity_id
_entity_poly.type
_entity_poly.pdbx_seq_one_letter_code
_entity_poly.pdbx_strand_id
1 'polypeptide(L)'
;NNIKLSAEEMGMPKSERKYTALEFTLDGQATDKINISASYTWSHLWGNTAGLVNDDDNQADPGWTVSYDYAGLQDNAGGNLPSDRRHAIKIFGSYSVTDDFVIGLNTSIADGKPINKMGIHPSGVGACAAGMPWESCPSNVERGHGDSFYDENGNASPRGSAGTTDWTVKLDLSASYRHELFGNDLLLKATVYNLLNADTQTTVYQQGSITDADGNTVADPNWGRTTGRQGARYVSLVARYEF
;
A
#
# COMPACT_ATOMS: atom_id res chain seq x y z
N ASN A 1 22.86 25.95 -17.10
CA ASN A 1 23.55 25.39 -15.92
C ASN A 1 22.48 24.88 -14.98
N ASN A 2 22.35 23.57 -14.84
CA ASN A 2 21.51 22.96 -13.80
C ASN A 2 22.27 23.08 -12.48
N ILE A 3 21.87 24.01 -11.63
CA ILE A 3 22.34 24.08 -10.25
C ILE A 3 21.67 22.92 -9.51
N LYS A 4 22.46 21.94 -9.07
CA LYS A 4 22.00 20.88 -8.16
C LYS A 4 22.27 21.34 -6.74
N LEU A 5 21.21 21.72 -6.04
CA LEU A 5 21.27 21.99 -4.60
C LEU A 5 21.14 20.66 -3.85
N SER A 6 21.91 20.48 -2.79
CA SER A 6 21.72 19.39 -1.84
C SER A 6 20.49 19.67 -0.96
N ALA A 7 19.92 18.62 -0.34
CA ALA A 7 18.81 18.79 0.60
C ALA A 7 19.20 19.74 1.75
N GLU A 8 20.44 19.66 2.24
CA GLU A 8 20.98 20.53 3.30
C GLU A 8 21.01 22.00 2.89
N GLU A 9 21.44 22.30 1.64
CA GLU A 9 21.43 23.68 1.11
C GLU A 9 20.00 24.23 0.94
N MET A 10 19.01 23.34 0.81
CA MET A 10 17.58 23.69 0.76
C MET A 10 16.93 23.72 2.14
N GLY A 11 17.68 23.49 3.24
CA GLY A 11 17.15 23.40 4.59
C GLY A 11 16.30 22.17 4.86
N MET A 12 16.44 21.10 4.07
CA MET A 12 15.68 19.87 4.17
C MET A 12 16.52 18.74 4.76
N PRO A 13 15.93 17.76 5.47
CA PRO A 13 16.63 16.56 5.87
C PRO A 13 17.02 15.72 4.64
N LYS A 14 18.08 14.95 4.78
CA LYS A 14 18.46 13.98 3.75
C LYS A 14 17.34 12.95 3.55
N SER A 15 17.09 12.60 2.28
CA SER A 15 16.14 11.52 1.94
C SER A 15 16.59 10.20 2.57
N GLU A 16 15.67 9.57 3.29
CA GLU A 16 15.91 8.31 3.99
C GLU A 16 14.78 7.32 3.74
N ARG A 17 15.15 6.08 3.39
CA ARG A 17 14.24 4.94 3.28
C ARG A 17 15.00 3.70 3.72
N LYS A 18 14.57 3.10 4.83
CA LYS A 18 15.19 1.91 5.43
C LYS A 18 14.21 0.75 5.44
N TYR A 19 14.68 -0.41 5.01
CA TYR A 19 13.96 -1.66 5.11
C TYR A 19 14.80 -2.67 5.88
N THR A 20 14.20 -3.27 6.90
CA THR A 20 14.79 -4.38 7.68
C THR A 20 13.79 -5.52 7.71
N ALA A 21 14.26 -6.74 7.49
CA ALA A 21 13.38 -7.91 7.51
C ALA A 21 14.08 -9.14 8.06
N LEU A 22 13.26 -10.04 8.63
CA LEU A 22 13.59 -11.44 8.88
C LEU A 22 12.59 -12.28 8.10
N GLU A 23 13.11 -13.23 7.31
CA GLU A 23 12.31 -14.12 6.50
C GLU A 23 12.60 -15.57 6.87
N PHE A 24 11.55 -16.35 7.09
CA PHE A 24 11.61 -17.78 7.28
C PHE A 24 10.88 -18.45 6.13
N THR A 25 11.53 -19.40 5.48
CA THR A 25 10.95 -20.17 4.37
C THR A 25 10.99 -21.65 4.69
N LEU A 26 9.94 -22.33 4.27
CA LEU A 26 9.83 -23.79 4.31
C LEU A 26 9.38 -24.26 2.93
N ASP A 27 10.21 -25.03 2.28
CA ASP A 27 9.90 -25.67 1.01
C ASP A 27 10.14 -27.17 1.12
N GLY A 28 9.17 -27.96 0.70
CA GLY A 28 9.34 -29.40 0.76
C GLY A 28 8.15 -30.21 0.29
N GLN A 29 8.41 -31.49 0.23
CA GLN A 29 7.41 -32.53 -0.02
C GLN A 29 7.10 -33.22 1.31
N ALA A 30 5.92 -32.93 1.87
CA ALA A 30 5.50 -33.51 3.14
C ALA A 30 5.16 -35.00 3.01
N THR A 31 4.67 -35.42 1.85
CA THR A 31 4.43 -36.82 1.44
C THR A 31 4.61 -36.93 -0.06
N ASP A 32 4.61 -38.13 -0.62
CA ASP A 32 4.65 -38.35 -2.08
C ASP A 32 3.53 -37.62 -2.84
N LYS A 33 2.48 -37.18 -2.13
CA LYS A 33 1.30 -36.51 -2.71
C LYS A 33 1.16 -35.05 -2.31
N ILE A 34 1.91 -34.57 -1.31
CA ILE A 34 1.74 -33.22 -0.76
C ILE A 34 3.03 -32.44 -0.91
N ASN A 35 2.97 -31.36 -1.71
CA ASN A 35 4.02 -30.35 -1.77
C ASN A 35 3.55 -29.10 -1.03
N ILE A 36 4.45 -28.45 -0.30
CA ILE A 36 4.17 -27.23 0.45
C ILE A 36 5.35 -26.27 0.32
N SER A 37 5.03 -25.00 0.13
CA SER A 37 5.96 -23.88 0.24
C SER A 37 5.30 -22.85 1.13
N ALA A 38 5.99 -22.41 2.18
CA ALA A 38 5.49 -21.43 3.11
C ALA A 38 6.59 -20.41 3.41
N SER A 39 6.21 -19.17 3.56
CA SER A 39 7.10 -18.11 4.05
C SER A 39 6.41 -17.26 5.10
N TYR A 40 7.19 -16.81 6.07
CA TYR A 40 6.82 -15.78 7.01
C TYR A 40 7.88 -14.70 6.98
N THR A 41 7.46 -13.47 6.76
CA THR A 41 8.31 -12.29 6.77
C THR A 41 7.85 -11.36 7.90
N TRP A 42 8.77 -11.05 8.82
CA TRP A 42 8.65 -9.88 9.68
C TRP A 42 9.50 -8.77 9.09
N SER A 43 8.92 -7.58 8.90
CA SER A 43 9.65 -6.48 8.29
C SER A 43 9.29 -5.13 8.88
N HIS A 44 10.15 -4.14 8.63
CA HIS A 44 9.93 -2.75 8.96
C HIS A 44 10.46 -1.86 7.84
N LEU A 45 9.57 -1.06 7.25
CA LEU A 45 9.90 -0.05 6.27
C LEU A 45 9.66 1.35 6.86
N TRP A 46 10.75 2.09 7.05
CA TRP A 46 10.75 3.39 7.70
C TRP A 46 11.51 4.43 6.86
N GLY A 47 11.11 5.70 6.96
CA GLY A 47 11.81 6.81 6.30
C GLY A 47 11.00 8.09 6.25
N ASN A 48 11.50 9.06 5.49
CA ASN A 48 10.88 10.37 5.27
C ASN A 48 10.44 10.59 3.82
N THR A 49 10.56 9.58 2.97
CA THR A 49 10.08 9.61 1.58
C THR A 49 9.50 8.26 1.15
N ALA A 50 8.34 8.30 0.49
CA ALA A 50 7.72 7.10 -0.07
C ALA A 50 8.45 6.58 -1.32
N GLY A 51 9.22 7.42 -2.01
CA GLY A 51 9.92 7.09 -3.26
C GLY A 51 9.28 7.80 -4.46
N LEU A 52 9.30 7.15 -5.63
CA LEU A 52 8.77 7.74 -6.87
C LEU A 52 7.24 7.73 -6.96
N VAL A 53 6.59 6.88 -6.18
CA VAL A 53 5.13 6.78 -6.07
C VAL A 53 4.75 7.11 -4.63
N ASN A 54 3.75 7.95 -4.47
CA ASN A 54 3.28 8.36 -3.15
C ASN A 54 1.97 7.64 -2.79
N ASP A 55 2.10 6.52 -2.11
CA ASP A 55 0.95 5.73 -1.63
C ASP A 55 0.20 6.41 -0.46
N ASP A 56 0.76 7.49 0.13
CA ASP A 56 0.10 8.20 1.23
C ASP A 56 -1.19 8.89 0.76
N ASP A 57 -1.18 9.43 -0.46
CA ASP A 57 -2.30 10.12 -1.09
C ASP A 57 -2.89 9.37 -2.30
N ASN A 58 -2.49 8.10 -2.51
CA ASN A 58 -2.84 7.26 -3.66
C ASN A 58 -2.34 7.83 -5.01
N GLN A 59 -1.28 8.61 -5.00
CA GLN A 59 -0.65 9.13 -6.21
C GLN A 59 0.19 8.01 -6.85
N ALA A 60 -0.21 7.56 -8.04
CA ALA A 60 0.38 6.40 -8.72
C ALA A 60 1.38 6.77 -9.83
N ASP A 61 1.45 8.03 -10.23
CA ASP A 61 2.34 8.47 -11.31
C ASP A 61 3.78 8.57 -10.84
N PRO A 62 4.73 7.88 -11.45
CA PRO A 62 6.13 7.94 -11.05
C PRO A 62 6.71 9.35 -11.18
N GLY A 63 7.40 9.81 -10.12
CA GLY A 63 8.04 11.12 -10.10
C GLY A 63 7.14 12.29 -9.71
N TRP A 64 5.87 12.04 -9.42
CA TRP A 64 4.92 13.04 -8.90
C TRP A 64 4.85 12.97 -7.37
N THR A 65 5.98 13.10 -6.70
CA THR A 65 6.03 13.14 -5.24
C THR A 65 6.39 14.52 -4.79
N VAL A 66 5.62 15.07 -3.86
CA VAL A 66 5.81 16.44 -3.35
C VAL A 66 6.72 16.50 -2.12
N SER A 67 7.19 15.36 -1.62
CA SER A 67 7.90 15.26 -0.33
C SER A 67 9.10 16.20 -0.17
N TYR A 68 9.69 16.65 -1.27
CA TYR A 68 10.85 17.55 -1.29
C TYR A 68 10.62 18.84 -2.07
N ASP A 69 9.38 19.18 -2.36
CA ASP A 69 9.06 20.44 -3.05
C ASP A 69 9.20 21.64 -2.11
N TYR A 70 8.92 21.44 -0.83
CA TYR A 70 9.01 22.46 0.21
C TYR A 70 9.58 21.89 1.50
N ALA A 71 10.36 22.71 2.23
CA ALA A 71 10.99 22.26 3.48
C ALA A 71 9.97 21.78 4.54
N GLY A 72 8.85 22.49 4.68
CA GLY A 72 7.80 22.14 5.64
C GLY A 72 7.12 20.79 5.41
N LEU A 73 7.14 20.28 4.17
CA LEU A 73 6.63 18.92 3.88
C LEU A 73 7.50 17.81 4.49
N GLN A 74 8.69 18.17 4.95
CA GLN A 74 9.57 17.26 5.68
C GLN A 74 9.37 17.30 7.19
N ASP A 75 8.60 18.26 7.71
CA ASP A 75 8.26 18.31 9.13
C ASP A 75 7.41 17.12 9.50
N ASN A 76 7.85 16.36 10.49
CA ASN A 76 7.20 15.10 10.93
C ASN A 76 7.08 14.02 9.84
N ALA A 77 7.75 14.17 8.69
CA ALA A 77 7.68 13.21 7.57
C ALA A 77 8.39 11.87 7.85
N GLY A 78 9.21 11.79 8.90
CA GLY A 78 9.86 10.55 9.34
C GLY A 78 8.88 9.62 10.05
N GLY A 79 8.79 8.36 9.58
CA GLY A 79 7.89 7.38 10.20
C GLY A 79 7.73 6.11 9.38
N ASN A 80 6.68 5.35 9.68
CA ASN A 80 6.35 4.13 8.95
C ASN A 80 5.84 4.49 7.55
N LEU A 81 6.48 3.97 6.53
CA LEU A 81 6.10 4.26 5.14
C LEU A 81 4.84 3.49 4.73
N PRO A 82 4.07 3.99 3.74
CA PRO A 82 2.76 3.43 3.38
C PRO A 82 2.76 1.97 2.95
N SER A 83 3.90 1.43 2.54
CA SER A 83 4.05 0.02 2.17
C SER A 83 4.61 -0.84 3.31
N ASP A 84 4.75 -0.31 4.53
CA ASP A 84 5.18 -1.09 5.69
C ASP A 84 4.14 -2.15 6.03
N ARG A 85 4.57 -3.41 6.02
CA ARG A 85 3.80 -4.58 6.43
C ARG A 85 4.65 -5.35 7.43
N ARG A 86 4.29 -5.27 8.71
CA ARG A 86 5.07 -5.88 9.77
C ARG A 86 5.10 -7.39 9.69
N HIS A 87 4.01 -7.99 9.24
CA HIS A 87 3.84 -9.42 9.15
C HIS A 87 3.25 -9.80 7.81
N ALA A 88 3.89 -10.72 7.12
CA ALA A 88 3.38 -11.31 5.90
C ALA A 88 3.60 -12.82 5.93
N ILE A 89 2.53 -13.59 5.68
CA ILE A 89 2.56 -15.05 5.58
C ILE A 89 2.08 -15.41 4.18
N LYS A 90 2.80 -16.30 3.51
CA LYS A 90 2.38 -16.89 2.24
C LYS A 90 2.48 -18.41 2.35
N ILE A 91 1.47 -19.10 1.87
CA ILE A 91 1.45 -20.58 1.84
C ILE A 91 0.96 -21.00 0.47
N PHE A 92 1.74 -21.82 -0.19
CA PHE A 92 1.39 -22.51 -1.41
C PHE A 92 1.40 -24.00 -1.12
N GLY A 93 0.41 -24.72 -1.61
CA GLY A 93 0.34 -26.16 -1.43
C GLY A 93 -0.30 -26.83 -2.61
N SER A 94 0.08 -28.07 -2.86
CA SER A 94 -0.61 -28.96 -3.78
C SER A 94 -0.78 -30.33 -3.19
N TYR A 95 -1.93 -30.94 -3.45
CA TYR A 95 -2.25 -32.30 -3.08
C TYR A 95 -2.66 -33.09 -4.32
N SER A 96 -1.85 -34.07 -4.69
CA SER A 96 -2.16 -35.06 -5.75
C SER A 96 -3.11 -36.13 -5.19
N VAL A 97 -4.40 -35.92 -5.43
CA VAL A 97 -5.45 -36.91 -5.02
C VAL A 97 -5.24 -38.19 -5.78
N THR A 98 -5.05 -38.06 -7.10
CA THR A 98 -4.62 -39.11 -8.03
C THR A 98 -3.52 -38.56 -8.92
N ASP A 99 -2.96 -39.35 -9.81
CA ASP A 99 -1.96 -38.91 -10.79
C ASP A 99 -2.53 -37.84 -11.74
N ASP A 100 -3.82 -37.87 -12.00
CA ASP A 100 -4.52 -36.96 -12.91
C ASP A 100 -5.26 -35.81 -12.21
N PHE A 101 -5.50 -35.92 -10.89
CA PHE A 101 -6.30 -34.95 -10.17
C PHE A 101 -5.52 -34.31 -9.03
N VAL A 102 -5.35 -32.99 -9.11
CA VAL A 102 -4.55 -32.19 -8.14
C VAL A 102 -5.40 -31.04 -7.60
N ILE A 103 -5.39 -30.89 -6.30
CA ILE A 103 -5.93 -29.72 -5.58
C ILE A 103 -4.76 -28.78 -5.23
N GLY A 104 -4.92 -27.48 -5.48
CA GLY A 104 -3.93 -26.46 -5.16
C GLY A 104 -4.49 -25.41 -4.21
N LEU A 105 -3.66 -24.99 -3.27
CA LEU A 105 -3.93 -23.94 -2.29
C LEU A 105 -2.96 -22.80 -2.50
N ASN A 106 -3.46 -21.55 -2.44
CA ASN A 106 -2.65 -20.35 -2.36
C ASN A 106 -3.23 -19.43 -1.28
N THR A 107 -2.45 -19.12 -0.26
CA THR A 107 -2.87 -18.28 0.85
C THR A 107 -1.87 -17.14 1.04
N SER A 108 -2.39 -15.92 1.24
CA SER A 108 -1.60 -14.76 1.62
C SER A 108 -2.31 -14.03 2.77
N ILE A 109 -1.58 -13.84 3.86
CA ILE A 109 -2.04 -13.12 5.04
C ILE A 109 -1.02 -12.01 5.31
N ALA A 110 -1.47 -10.77 5.43
CA ALA A 110 -0.59 -9.66 5.76
C ALA A 110 -1.31 -8.68 6.69
N ASP A 111 -0.53 -8.07 7.59
CA ASP A 111 -1.07 -7.04 8.47
C ASP A 111 -1.44 -5.76 7.72
N GLY A 112 -2.05 -4.81 8.44
CA GLY A 112 -2.49 -3.54 7.90
C GLY A 112 -1.34 -2.65 7.44
N LYS A 113 -1.63 -1.72 6.54
CA LYS A 113 -0.73 -0.62 6.15
C LYS A 113 -0.83 0.50 7.17
N PRO A 114 0.27 1.24 7.45
CA PRO A 114 0.21 2.45 8.24
C PRO A 114 -0.77 3.48 7.65
N ILE A 115 -1.43 4.21 8.52
CA ILE A 115 -2.37 5.29 8.16
C ILE A 115 -1.77 6.60 8.64
N ASN A 116 -1.86 7.64 7.81
CA ASN A 116 -1.55 9.00 8.15
C ASN A 116 -2.81 9.79 8.53
N LYS A 117 -2.62 10.86 9.27
CA LYS A 117 -3.57 11.96 9.36
C LYS A 117 -2.84 13.21 8.88
N MET A 118 -2.93 13.48 7.57
CA MET A 118 -2.25 14.60 6.93
C MET A 118 -3.12 15.83 6.93
N GLY A 119 -2.51 17.00 7.00
CA GLY A 119 -3.26 18.23 7.02
C GLY A 119 -2.45 19.44 6.54
N ILE A 120 -2.98 20.60 6.81
CA ILE A 120 -2.40 21.88 6.42
C ILE A 120 -1.32 22.24 7.45
N HIS A 121 -0.16 22.67 6.97
CA HIS A 121 0.94 23.08 7.83
C HIS A 121 0.55 24.30 8.70
N PRO A 122 0.86 24.30 10.02
CA PRO A 122 0.39 25.33 10.96
C PRO A 122 1.00 26.72 10.74
N SER A 123 2.07 26.84 9.95
CA SER A 123 2.60 28.17 9.59
C SER A 123 1.58 29.00 8.79
N GLY A 124 0.44 28.43 8.45
CA GLY A 124 -0.66 29.10 7.77
C GLY A 124 -0.32 29.60 6.38
N VAL A 125 0.83 29.24 5.89
CA VAL A 125 1.42 29.75 4.67
C VAL A 125 1.01 28.84 3.52
N GLY A 126 -0.20 28.92 3.13
CA GLY A 126 -0.71 28.15 2.00
C GLY A 126 -2.04 28.67 1.52
N ALA A 127 -2.72 29.42 2.33
CA ALA A 127 -3.91 30.11 1.91
C ALA A 127 -3.50 31.32 1.08
N CYS A 128 -3.28 31.13 -0.23
CA CYS A 128 -3.46 32.25 -1.14
C CYS A 128 -4.85 32.78 -0.90
N ALA A 129 -4.96 34.05 -0.54
CA ALA A 129 -6.27 34.67 -0.44
C ALA A 129 -7.06 34.41 -1.75
N ALA A 130 -8.33 34.10 -1.64
CA ALA A 130 -9.16 33.80 -2.81
C ALA A 130 -9.04 34.91 -3.84
N GLY A 131 -8.56 34.59 -5.07
CA GLY A 131 -8.32 35.57 -6.13
C GLY A 131 -6.92 36.16 -6.19
N MET A 132 -6.00 35.80 -5.27
CA MET A 132 -4.60 36.19 -5.39
C MET A 132 -3.92 35.40 -6.52
N PRO A 133 -3.20 36.06 -7.45
CA PRO A 133 -2.42 35.36 -8.45
C PRO A 133 -1.41 34.43 -7.77
N TRP A 134 -1.29 33.23 -8.29
CA TRP A 134 -0.44 32.20 -7.71
C TRP A 134 1.02 32.63 -7.56
N GLU A 135 1.52 33.47 -8.48
CA GLU A 135 2.89 34.04 -8.45
C GLU A 135 3.11 35.01 -7.27
N SER A 136 2.01 35.56 -6.74
CA SER A 136 2.03 36.51 -5.61
C SER A 136 1.74 35.83 -4.27
N CYS A 137 1.45 34.54 -4.30
CA CYS A 137 1.21 33.75 -3.10
C CYS A 137 2.51 33.67 -2.28
N PRO A 138 2.48 33.94 -0.96
CA PRO A 138 3.64 33.73 -0.10
C PRO A 138 4.15 32.32 -0.25
N SER A 139 5.39 32.17 -0.68
CA SER A 139 5.84 31.09 -1.54
C SER A 139 6.45 29.89 -0.86
N ASN A 140 6.43 29.76 0.41
CA ASN A 140 7.39 28.82 0.99
C ASN A 140 6.78 27.65 1.71
N VAL A 141 5.48 27.52 1.68
CA VAL A 141 4.85 26.36 2.29
C VAL A 141 3.55 26.03 1.57
N GLU A 142 3.45 24.83 1.15
CA GLU A 142 2.25 24.01 1.02
C GLU A 142 1.02 24.69 0.46
N ARG A 143 1.09 25.46 -0.49
CA ARG A 143 0.00 26.07 -1.28
C ARG A 143 -1.25 25.20 -1.42
N GLY A 144 -1.84 24.80 -0.30
CA GLY A 144 -2.96 23.88 -0.28
C GLY A 144 -2.58 22.41 -0.57
N HIS A 145 -1.31 22.05 -0.59
CA HIS A 145 -0.88 20.66 -0.44
C HIS A 145 -1.23 20.24 0.99
N GLY A 146 -2.35 19.62 1.17
CA GLY A 146 -2.76 19.04 2.45
C GLY A 146 -1.96 17.81 2.86
N ASP A 147 -0.69 17.73 2.45
CA ASP A 147 0.16 16.53 2.59
C ASP A 147 1.19 16.71 3.71
N SER A 148 1.02 17.73 4.55
CA SER A 148 1.87 17.95 5.72
C SER A 148 1.47 17.02 6.87
N PHE A 149 2.46 16.61 7.66
CA PHE A 149 2.24 15.71 8.78
C PHE A 149 1.86 16.48 10.06
N TYR A 150 0.71 17.16 9.97
CA TYR A 150 0.04 17.89 11.04
C TYR A 150 -1.44 17.58 11.08
N ASP A 151 -2.04 17.64 12.28
CA ASP A 151 -3.49 17.53 12.45
C ASP A 151 -4.21 18.87 12.22
N GLU A 152 -5.53 18.87 12.35
CA GLU A 152 -6.37 20.07 12.20
C GLU A 152 -6.12 21.16 13.24
N ASN A 153 -5.45 20.85 14.34
CA ASN A 153 -5.10 21.78 15.41
C ASN A 153 -3.64 22.27 15.29
N GLY A 154 -2.93 21.85 14.23
CA GLY A 154 -1.52 22.18 14.04
C GLY A 154 -0.56 21.38 14.93
N ASN A 155 -1.01 20.28 15.53
CA ASN A 155 -0.11 19.39 16.27
C ASN A 155 0.57 18.41 15.32
N ALA A 156 1.80 18.01 15.68
CA ALA A 156 2.54 17.01 14.91
C ALA A 156 1.72 15.69 14.80
N SER A 157 1.59 15.22 13.56
CA SER A 157 0.99 13.94 13.20
C SER A 157 2.00 13.10 12.40
N PRO A 158 3.01 12.50 13.05
CA PRO A 158 4.11 11.84 12.36
C PRO A 158 3.63 10.80 11.37
N ARG A 159 4.38 10.62 10.28
CA ARG A 159 4.06 9.65 9.23
C ARG A 159 3.75 8.27 9.79
N GLY A 160 2.63 7.67 9.36
CA GLY A 160 2.20 6.33 9.74
C GLY A 160 1.86 6.16 11.21
N SER A 161 1.53 7.25 11.94
CA SER A 161 1.22 7.21 13.38
C SER A 161 -0.27 7.12 13.70
N ALA A 162 -1.16 7.27 12.71
CA ALA A 162 -2.61 7.30 12.94
C ALA A 162 -3.28 5.91 12.99
N GLY A 163 -2.48 4.86 13.11
CA GLY A 163 -2.95 3.48 13.15
C GLY A 163 -2.58 2.67 11.91
N THR A 164 -3.28 1.57 11.69
CA THR A 164 -3.11 0.69 10.52
C THR A 164 -4.46 0.30 9.95
N THR A 165 -4.48 -0.03 8.65
CA THR A 165 -5.64 -0.71 8.06
C THR A 165 -5.79 -2.11 8.65
N ASP A 166 -6.84 -2.82 8.31
CA ASP A 166 -7.07 -4.18 8.77
C ASP A 166 -6.10 -5.20 8.14
N TRP A 167 -5.96 -6.36 8.80
CA TRP A 167 -5.28 -7.52 8.23
C TRP A 167 -5.98 -8.00 6.97
N THR A 168 -5.21 -8.29 5.93
CA THR A 168 -5.73 -8.88 4.70
C THR A 168 -5.51 -10.39 4.69
N VAL A 169 -6.56 -11.15 4.34
CA VAL A 169 -6.50 -12.60 4.17
C VAL A 169 -7.00 -12.94 2.78
N LYS A 170 -6.18 -13.59 1.99
CA LYS A 170 -6.54 -14.10 0.68
C LYS A 170 -6.30 -15.60 0.66
N LEU A 171 -7.34 -16.36 0.35
CA LEU A 171 -7.32 -17.79 0.21
C LEU A 171 -7.87 -18.16 -1.17
N ASP A 172 -7.04 -18.76 -1.99
CA ASP A 172 -7.42 -19.23 -3.32
C ASP A 172 -7.33 -20.78 -3.34
N LEU A 173 -8.33 -21.43 -3.92
CA LEU A 173 -8.38 -22.88 -4.07
C LEU A 173 -8.52 -23.23 -5.54
N SER A 174 -7.74 -24.19 -5.99
CA SER A 174 -7.84 -24.71 -7.37
C SER A 174 -7.98 -26.21 -7.40
N ALA A 175 -8.67 -26.70 -8.41
CA ALA A 175 -8.72 -28.12 -8.77
C ALA A 175 -8.34 -28.25 -10.25
N SER A 176 -7.44 -29.16 -10.56
CA SER A 176 -7.02 -29.45 -11.93
C SER A 176 -7.12 -30.93 -12.20
N TYR A 177 -7.64 -31.26 -13.38
CA TYR A 177 -7.80 -32.62 -13.85
C TYR A 177 -7.19 -32.74 -15.25
N ARG A 178 -6.30 -33.71 -15.41
CA ARG A 178 -5.71 -34.10 -16.70
C ARG A 178 -6.42 -35.33 -17.22
N HIS A 179 -6.73 -35.32 -18.49
CA HIS A 179 -7.37 -36.44 -19.17
C HIS A 179 -6.82 -36.61 -20.57
N GLU A 180 -6.52 -37.82 -20.97
CA GLU A 180 -6.15 -38.10 -22.34
C GLU A 180 -7.43 -38.15 -23.20
N LEU A 181 -7.51 -37.29 -24.22
CA LEU A 181 -8.63 -37.22 -25.14
C LEU A 181 -8.10 -37.35 -26.58
N PHE A 182 -8.52 -38.44 -27.27
CA PHE A 182 -8.08 -38.76 -28.63
C PHE A 182 -6.54 -38.83 -28.81
N GLY A 183 -5.85 -39.39 -27.80
CA GLY A 183 -4.38 -39.49 -27.80
C GLY A 183 -3.62 -38.22 -27.51
N ASN A 184 -4.29 -37.16 -27.05
CA ASN A 184 -3.73 -35.87 -26.70
C ASN A 184 -4.13 -35.44 -25.27
N ASP A 185 -3.36 -34.57 -24.65
CA ASP A 185 -3.58 -34.11 -23.28
C ASP A 185 -4.64 -32.99 -23.20
N LEU A 186 -5.69 -33.24 -22.42
CA LEU A 186 -6.67 -32.24 -22.02
C LEU A 186 -6.47 -31.88 -20.54
N LEU A 187 -6.14 -30.65 -20.22
CA LEU A 187 -6.10 -30.12 -18.86
C LEU A 187 -7.32 -29.25 -18.61
N LEU A 188 -8.11 -29.62 -17.59
CA LEU A 188 -9.20 -28.80 -17.06
C LEU A 188 -8.79 -28.24 -15.71
N LYS A 189 -8.94 -26.94 -15.49
CA LYS A 189 -8.63 -26.28 -14.21
C LYS A 189 -9.74 -25.33 -13.82
N ALA A 190 -10.21 -25.44 -12.58
CA ALA A 190 -11.07 -24.49 -11.92
C ALA A 190 -10.31 -23.84 -10.77
N THR A 191 -10.41 -22.52 -10.63
CA THR A 191 -9.80 -21.78 -9.51
C THR A 191 -10.84 -20.83 -8.92
N VAL A 192 -11.03 -20.90 -7.61
CA VAL A 192 -11.83 -19.95 -6.84
C VAL A 192 -10.85 -19.01 -6.16
N TYR A 193 -10.85 -17.75 -6.55
CA TYR A 193 -10.07 -16.70 -5.94
C TYR A 193 -10.85 -16.05 -4.80
N ASN A 194 -10.15 -15.68 -3.73
CA ASN A 194 -10.75 -15.15 -2.51
C ASN A 194 -11.92 -16.04 -2.01
N LEU A 195 -11.63 -17.31 -1.74
CA LEU A 195 -12.61 -18.32 -1.33
C LEU A 195 -13.46 -17.86 -0.14
N LEU A 196 -12.85 -17.15 0.81
CA LEU A 196 -13.52 -16.61 2.01
C LEU A 196 -14.43 -15.42 1.69
N ASN A 197 -14.34 -14.86 0.48
CA ASN A 197 -15.00 -13.61 0.09
C ASN A 197 -14.70 -12.48 1.08
N ALA A 198 -13.44 -12.42 1.55
CA ALA A 198 -13.00 -11.36 2.44
C ALA A 198 -13.08 -10.00 1.74
N ASP A 199 -13.71 -9.03 2.42
CA ASP A 199 -13.94 -7.67 1.95
C ASP A 199 -13.21 -6.67 2.87
N THR A 200 -11.95 -6.96 3.15
CA THR A 200 -11.16 -6.18 4.10
C THR A 200 -10.76 -4.83 3.47
N GLN A 201 -10.79 -3.80 4.28
CA GLN A 201 -10.29 -2.47 3.95
C GLN A 201 -8.78 -2.51 3.70
N THR A 202 -8.34 -2.04 2.53
CA THR A 202 -6.93 -2.03 2.13
C THR A 202 -6.32 -0.64 2.06
N THR A 203 -7.14 0.38 1.88
CA THR A 203 -6.75 1.79 1.86
C THR A 203 -7.85 2.67 2.43
N VAL A 204 -7.44 3.80 3.01
CA VAL A 204 -8.32 4.83 3.56
C VAL A 204 -7.96 6.19 2.99
N TYR A 205 -8.89 7.11 3.08
CA TYR A 205 -8.66 8.52 2.82
C TYR A 205 -7.86 9.11 4.00
N GLN A 206 -6.70 9.72 3.72
CA GLN A 206 -5.72 10.10 4.73
C GLN A 206 -5.63 11.60 4.99
N GLN A 207 -6.35 12.42 4.21
CA GLN A 207 -6.46 13.85 4.49
C GLN A 207 -7.24 14.07 5.77
N GLY A 208 -6.58 14.60 6.80
CA GLY A 208 -7.13 14.82 8.15
C GLY A 208 -7.70 16.21 8.36
N SER A 209 -7.30 17.20 7.54
CA SER A 209 -7.81 18.57 7.63
C SER A 209 -8.08 19.19 6.26
N ILE A 210 -9.03 20.11 6.24
CA ILE A 210 -9.42 20.91 5.08
C ILE A 210 -9.56 22.37 5.48
N THR A 211 -9.57 23.27 4.51
CA THR A 211 -9.93 24.68 4.72
C THR A 211 -11.45 24.85 4.52
N ASP A 212 -12.13 25.42 5.51
CA ASP A 212 -13.55 25.74 5.41
C ASP A 212 -13.81 27.01 4.58
N ALA A 213 -15.09 27.39 4.41
CA ALA A 213 -15.47 28.56 3.63
C ALA A 213 -15.00 29.90 4.24
N ASP A 214 -14.69 29.90 5.53
CA ASP A 214 -14.21 31.07 6.27
C ASP A 214 -12.67 31.17 6.28
N GLY A 215 -12.00 30.18 5.67
CA GLY A 215 -10.54 30.09 5.58
C GLY A 215 -9.87 29.45 6.80
N ASN A 216 -10.64 28.82 7.70
CA ASN A 216 -10.07 28.13 8.85
C ASN A 216 -9.69 26.69 8.51
N THR A 217 -8.63 26.19 9.13
CA THR A 217 -8.30 24.77 9.09
C THR A 217 -9.24 24.01 10.03
N VAL A 218 -9.94 23.03 9.51
CA VAL A 218 -10.90 22.19 10.23
C VAL A 218 -10.66 20.71 9.92
N ALA A 219 -11.12 19.81 10.81
CA ALA A 219 -11.03 18.38 10.56
C ALA A 219 -11.81 17.98 9.30
N ASP A 220 -11.21 17.15 8.44
CA ASP A 220 -11.93 16.56 7.30
C ASP A 220 -12.85 15.43 7.78
N PRO A 221 -14.17 15.52 7.62
CA PRO A 221 -15.11 14.47 8.01
C PRO A 221 -14.95 13.18 7.21
N ASN A 222 -14.19 13.18 6.11
CA ASN A 222 -13.93 12.00 5.30
C ASN A 222 -12.68 11.23 5.76
N TRP A 223 -11.87 11.77 6.67
CA TRP A 223 -10.68 11.08 7.15
C TRP A 223 -11.03 9.67 7.66
N GLY A 224 -10.22 8.69 7.28
CA GLY A 224 -10.44 7.28 7.65
C GLY A 224 -11.50 6.56 6.82
N ARG A 225 -12.21 7.26 5.91
CA ARG A 225 -13.17 6.60 5.01
C ARG A 225 -12.45 5.61 4.10
N THR A 226 -12.99 4.40 3.97
CA THR A 226 -12.48 3.37 3.07
C THR A 226 -12.45 3.85 1.61
N THR A 227 -11.28 3.80 0.98
CA THR A 227 -11.09 4.11 -0.43
C THR A 227 -10.75 2.88 -1.27
N GLY A 228 -10.32 1.79 -0.64
CA GLY A 228 -10.04 0.52 -1.32
C GLY A 228 -10.33 -0.68 -0.43
N ARG A 229 -10.77 -1.76 -1.07
CA ARG A 229 -11.08 -3.06 -0.44
C ARG A 229 -10.44 -4.21 -1.20
N GLN A 230 -10.33 -5.37 -0.55
CA GLN A 230 -9.96 -6.59 -1.24
C GLN A 230 -10.94 -6.88 -2.39
N GLY A 231 -10.40 -7.44 -3.48
CA GLY A 231 -11.23 -7.85 -4.62
C GLY A 231 -12.23 -8.95 -4.23
N ALA A 232 -13.43 -8.88 -4.78
CA ALA A 232 -14.48 -9.88 -4.55
C ALA A 232 -14.04 -11.28 -4.98
N ARG A 233 -14.69 -12.32 -4.43
CA ARG A 233 -14.52 -13.68 -4.89
C ARG A 233 -14.95 -13.84 -6.34
N TYR A 234 -14.13 -14.53 -7.12
CA TYR A 234 -14.48 -14.92 -8.49
C TYR A 234 -13.94 -16.30 -8.84
N VAL A 235 -14.48 -16.88 -9.91
CA VAL A 235 -14.08 -18.20 -10.41
C VAL A 235 -13.45 -18.05 -11.78
N SER A 236 -12.34 -18.75 -12.00
CA SER A 236 -11.71 -18.91 -13.31
C SER A 236 -11.78 -20.37 -13.74
N LEU A 237 -12.19 -20.61 -14.97
CA LEU A 237 -12.19 -21.92 -15.60
C LEU A 237 -11.25 -21.90 -16.79
N VAL A 238 -10.36 -22.88 -16.87
CA VAL A 238 -9.40 -23.04 -17.95
C VAL A 238 -9.51 -24.43 -18.53
N ALA A 239 -9.58 -24.53 -19.85
CA ALA A 239 -9.42 -25.76 -20.59
C ALA A 239 -8.23 -25.58 -21.56
N ARG A 240 -7.26 -26.49 -21.49
CA ARG A 240 -6.08 -26.49 -22.36
C ARG A 240 -5.99 -27.83 -23.05
N TYR A 241 -5.98 -27.85 -24.36
CA TYR A 241 -5.80 -29.03 -25.17
C TYR A 241 -4.48 -28.91 -25.94
N GLU A 242 -3.63 -29.92 -25.79
CA GLU A 242 -2.33 -29.98 -26.47
C GLU A 242 -2.39 -31.07 -27.54
N PHE A 243 -2.15 -30.69 -28.81
CA PHE A 243 -2.21 -31.58 -29.98
C PHE A 243 -0.90 -31.56 -30.74
#